data_b373ab036a0c8f43e8d9c6045eecb390
#
_entry.id   b373ab036a0c8f43e8d9c6045eecb390
#
_cell.length_a   1.000
_cell.length_b   1.000
_cell.length_c   1.000
_cell.angle_alpha   90.00
_cell.angle_beta   90.00
_cell.angle_gamma   90.00
#
_symmetry.space_group_name_H-M   'P 1'
#
loop_
_entity.id
_entity.type
_entity.pdbx_description
1 polymer ?
#
loop_
_entity_poly.entity_id
_entity_poly.type
_entity_poly.pdbx_seq_one_letter_code
_entity_poly.pdbx_strand_id
1 'polypeptide(L)'
;NEANVFIALILIIVAFEALGQLLPYMKGQSMLFDFNLRRDSTILNMARIKIIILQVSIIGIIALGVTQVIVSGGIDLSSGPLVGAAAMIVMSFAQTELVNGQLNPKAVFGAWAFDLPVIVPVIVGLVFGAVIGAINGSLIAFTRIPPFIATLGMFLICRGISQWWTKGQPVSFPTEQFAAIGKGMMPVVWFIGLACMLFLIMRYTVYGKHTYAIGSNEDAARMSGINVKRHKILVYMIASMLAAFAAIILSSK
;
A
#
# COMPACT_ATOMS: atom_id res chain seq x y z
N ASN A 1 25.33 11.12 5.39
CA ASN A 1 25.43 12.36 4.59
C ASN A 1 24.27 12.37 3.57
N GLU A 2 23.28 13.23 3.82
CA GLU A 2 22.09 13.36 2.96
C GLU A 2 22.46 13.74 1.52
N ALA A 3 23.51 14.57 1.35
CA ALA A 3 24.03 14.95 0.04
C ALA A 3 24.43 13.74 -0.83
N ASN A 4 25.02 12.70 -0.27
CA ASN A 4 25.42 11.51 -1.01
C ASN A 4 24.22 10.73 -1.56
N VAL A 5 23.11 10.72 -0.81
CA VAL A 5 21.85 10.08 -1.24
C VAL A 5 21.25 10.85 -2.42
N PHE A 6 21.25 12.18 -2.37
CA PHE A 6 20.80 13.02 -3.48
C PHE A 6 21.67 12.85 -4.74
N ILE A 7 22.99 12.82 -4.57
CA ILE A 7 23.93 12.59 -5.69
C ILE A 7 23.68 11.21 -6.30
N ALA A 8 23.52 10.17 -5.48
CA ALA A 8 23.22 8.82 -5.97
C ALA A 8 21.88 8.77 -6.74
N LEU A 9 20.86 9.45 -6.24
CA LEU A 9 19.56 9.54 -6.92
C LEU A 9 19.68 10.21 -8.28
N ILE A 10 20.37 11.37 -8.35
CA ILE A 10 20.61 12.09 -9.60
C ILE A 10 21.40 11.22 -10.59
N LEU A 11 22.46 10.55 -10.13
CA LEU A 11 23.25 9.65 -10.98
C LEU A 11 22.41 8.49 -11.55
N ILE A 12 21.54 7.90 -10.74
CA ILE A 12 20.62 6.85 -11.19
C ILE A 12 19.67 7.38 -12.25
N ILE A 13 19.06 8.55 -12.04
CA ILE A 13 18.15 9.17 -13.01
C ILE A 13 18.88 9.44 -14.33
N VAL A 14 20.06 10.05 -14.26
CA VAL A 14 20.88 10.35 -15.45
C VAL A 14 21.31 9.08 -16.18
N ALA A 15 21.71 8.04 -15.46
CA ALA A 15 22.09 6.76 -16.05
C ALA A 15 20.92 6.10 -16.79
N PHE A 16 19.73 6.05 -16.19
CA PHE A 16 18.55 5.48 -16.85
C PHE A 16 18.08 6.31 -18.03
N GLU A 17 18.17 7.66 -17.95
CA GLU A 17 17.84 8.52 -19.07
C GLU A 17 18.81 8.31 -20.23
N ALA A 18 20.14 8.27 -19.96
CA ALA A 18 21.15 8.00 -20.96
C ALA A 18 20.97 6.62 -21.62
N LEU A 19 20.70 5.58 -20.82
CA LEU A 19 20.42 4.23 -21.34
C LEU A 19 19.17 4.21 -22.22
N GLY A 20 18.11 4.91 -21.84
CA GLY A 20 16.87 5.01 -22.62
C GLY A 20 17.05 5.69 -23.97
N GLN A 21 17.99 6.63 -24.05
CA GLN A 21 18.32 7.35 -25.28
C GLN A 21 19.33 6.60 -26.18
N LEU A 22 20.30 5.90 -25.58
CA LEU A 22 21.42 5.28 -26.30
C LEU A 22 21.08 3.88 -26.83
N LEU A 23 20.24 3.11 -26.13
CA LEU A 23 19.93 1.74 -26.52
C LEU A 23 18.90 1.73 -27.68
N PRO A 24 19.21 1.04 -28.82
CA PRO A 24 18.32 0.99 -30.00
C PRO A 24 16.92 0.42 -29.68
N TYR A 25 16.83 -0.54 -28.75
CA TYR A 25 15.59 -1.16 -28.33
C TYR A 25 14.74 -0.28 -27.41
N MET A 26 15.34 0.76 -26.83
CA MET A 26 14.69 1.68 -25.90
C MET A 26 14.43 3.06 -26.49
N LYS A 27 14.68 3.24 -27.79
CA LYS A 27 14.44 4.51 -28.49
C LYS A 27 13.00 4.99 -28.28
N GLY A 28 12.85 6.16 -27.67
CA GLY A 28 11.55 6.75 -27.32
C GLY A 28 11.01 6.32 -25.95
N GLN A 29 11.77 5.58 -25.13
CA GLN A 29 11.45 5.26 -23.75
C GLN A 29 12.25 6.11 -22.75
N SER A 30 12.35 7.41 -22.99
CA SER A 30 12.94 8.35 -22.03
C SER A 30 12.24 8.26 -20.68
N MET A 31 12.97 8.39 -19.59
CA MET A 31 12.41 8.29 -18.24
C MET A 31 11.69 9.58 -17.85
N LEU A 32 12.34 10.72 -17.98
CA LEU A 32 11.83 12.04 -17.60
C LEU A 32 11.79 13.03 -18.77
N PHE A 33 12.72 12.91 -19.75
CA PHE A 33 12.88 13.87 -20.83
C PHE A 33 12.54 13.25 -22.18
N ASP A 34 11.59 13.82 -22.89
CA ASP A 34 11.27 13.42 -24.26
C ASP A 34 11.94 14.39 -25.24
N PHE A 35 13.08 13.97 -25.78
CA PHE A 35 13.81 14.75 -26.79
C PHE A 35 13.25 14.56 -28.20
N ASN A 36 12.26 13.67 -28.40
CA ASN A 36 11.55 13.51 -29.66
C ASN A 36 10.40 14.54 -29.75
N LEU A 37 10.71 15.75 -30.10
CA LEU A 37 9.83 16.92 -30.29
C LEU A 37 8.65 16.71 -31.28
N ARG A 38 8.39 15.48 -31.74
CA ARG A 38 7.36 15.20 -32.73
C ARG A 38 5.95 15.02 -32.19
N ARG A 39 5.75 14.87 -30.89
CA ARG A 39 4.44 14.49 -30.34
C ARG A 39 3.81 15.48 -29.38
N ASP A 40 4.59 16.15 -28.58
CA ASP A 40 4.13 17.21 -27.68
C ASP A 40 5.26 18.23 -27.46
N SER A 41 4.92 19.49 -27.42
CA SER A 41 5.85 20.63 -27.27
C SER A 41 6.51 20.72 -25.87
N THR A 42 6.53 19.65 -25.09
CA THR A 42 7.11 19.64 -23.75
C THR A 42 8.35 18.74 -23.68
N ILE A 43 9.42 19.30 -23.12
CA ILE A 43 10.68 18.60 -22.88
C ILE A 43 10.48 17.42 -21.87
N LEU A 44 9.43 17.49 -21.06
CA LEU A 44 9.14 16.51 -20.01
C LEU A 44 8.14 15.46 -20.51
N ASN A 45 8.44 14.17 -20.27
CA ASN A 45 7.52 13.06 -20.53
C ASN A 45 6.41 13.04 -19.48
N MET A 46 5.36 13.84 -19.69
CA MET A 46 4.24 13.99 -18.75
C MET A 46 3.50 12.69 -18.50
N ALA A 47 3.44 11.77 -19.47
CA ALA A 47 2.81 10.47 -19.29
C ALA A 47 3.58 9.62 -18.27
N ARG A 48 4.91 9.59 -18.36
CA ARG A 48 5.77 8.88 -17.40
C ARG A 48 5.76 9.52 -16.02
N ILE A 49 5.87 10.84 -15.96
CA ILE A 49 5.79 11.58 -14.68
C ILE A 49 4.47 11.23 -13.96
N LYS A 50 3.36 11.20 -14.70
CA LYS A 50 2.07 10.81 -14.14
C LYS A 50 2.11 9.38 -13.57
N ILE A 51 2.69 8.42 -14.29
CA ILE A 51 2.83 7.03 -13.81
C ILE A 51 3.67 6.98 -12.53
N ILE A 52 4.80 7.70 -12.49
CA ILE A 52 5.68 7.77 -11.32
C ILE A 52 4.92 8.34 -10.10
N ILE A 53 4.23 9.47 -10.27
CA ILE A 53 3.46 10.10 -9.20
C ILE A 53 2.38 9.15 -8.65
N LEU A 54 1.68 8.43 -9.53
CA LEU A 54 0.66 7.47 -9.13
C LEU A 54 1.27 6.27 -8.37
N GLN A 55 2.41 5.76 -8.80
CA GLN A 55 3.12 4.68 -8.10
C GLN A 55 3.64 5.13 -6.73
N VAL A 56 4.27 6.30 -6.68
CA VAL A 56 4.76 6.91 -5.42
C VAL A 56 3.61 7.12 -4.44
N SER A 57 2.43 7.52 -4.91
CA SER A 57 1.27 7.73 -4.05
C SER A 57 0.80 6.43 -3.38
N ILE A 58 0.74 5.33 -4.12
CA ILE A 58 0.33 4.02 -3.56
C ILE A 58 1.37 3.51 -2.56
N ILE A 59 2.66 3.55 -2.94
CA ILE A 59 3.76 3.16 -2.04
C ILE A 59 3.81 4.09 -0.82
N GLY A 60 3.53 5.38 -1.01
CA GLY A 60 3.47 6.37 0.04
C GLY A 60 2.42 6.06 1.11
N ILE A 61 1.23 5.57 0.72
CA ILE A 61 0.19 5.15 1.67
C ILE A 61 0.70 3.98 2.54
N ILE A 62 1.38 3.01 1.94
CA ILE A 62 1.98 1.90 2.69
C ILE A 62 3.07 2.43 3.64
N ALA A 63 3.92 3.32 3.14
CA ALA A 63 5.00 3.92 3.91
C ALA A 63 4.50 4.72 5.12
N LEU A 64 3.37 5.42 5.01
CA LEU A 64 2.73 6.11 6.13
C LEU A 64 2.37 5.15 7.28
N GLY A 65 1.88 3.95 6.94
CA GLY A 65 1.60 2.90 7.90
C GLY A 65 2.87 2.36 8.56
N VAL A 66 3.84 1.98 7.74
CA VAL A 66 5.12 1.41 8.22
C VAL A 66 5.91 2.42 9.06
N THR A 67 5.84 3.71 8.73
CA THR A 67 6.50 4.77 9.50
C THR A 67 6.06 4.76 10.97
N GLN A 68 4.77 4.59 11.27
CA GLN A 68 4.28 4.52 12.65
C GLN A 68 4.86 3.31 13.39
N VAL A 69 4.97 2.16 12.70
CA VAL A 69 5.58 0.95 13.26
C VAL A 69 7.05 1.20 13.59
N ILE A 70 7.81 1.81 12.68
CA ILE A 70 9.23 2.14 12.88
C ILE A 70 9.40 3.13 14.04
N VAL A 71 8.58 4.18 14.08
CA VAL A 71 8.61 5.17 15.17
C VAL A 71 8.32 4.52 16.52
N SER A 72 7.48 3.48 16.59
CA SER A 72 7.22 2.72 17.83
C SER A 72 8.30 1.69 18.17
N GLY A 73 9.42 1.64 17.43
CA GLY A 73 10.50 0.67 17.63
C GLY A 73 10.22 -0.71 17.03
N GLY A 74 9.21 -0.84 16.16
CA GLY A 74 8.85 -2.08 15.49
C GLY A 74 9.39 -2.19 14.06
N ILE A 75 9.22 -3.37 13.46
CA ILE A 75 9.48 -3.64 12.04
C ILE A 75 8.27 -4.40 11.49
N ASP A 76 7.77 -4.00 10.32
CA ASP A 76 6.70 -4.72 9.63
C ASP A 76 7.12 -5.08 8.20
N LEU A 77 7.39 -6.36 7.99
CA LEU A 77 7.71 -6.93 6.69
C LEU A 77 6.48 -7.47 5.96
N SER A 78 5.34 -7.58 6.67
CA SER A 78 4.13 -8.19 6.11
C SER A 78 3.33 -7.27 5.21
N SER A 79 3.59 -5.95 5.24
CA SER A 79 2.83 -4.93 4.52
C SER A 79 2.76 -5.18 3.00
N GLY A 80 3.86 -5.59 2.36
CA GLY A 80 3.88 -5.89 0.91
C GLY A 80 2.97 -7.05 0.50
N PRO A 81 3.18 -8.28 1.02
CA PRO A 81 2.29 -9.41 0.76
C PRO A 81 0.84 -9.20 1.21
N LEU A 82 0.63 -8.42 2.26
CA LEU A 82 -0.71 -8.02 2.70
C LEU A 82 -1.44 -7.23 1.60
N VAL A 83 -0.76 -6.32 0.91
CA VAL A 83 -1.33 -5.61 -0.24
C VAL A 83 -1.80 -6.62 -1.30
N GLY A 84 -0.97 -7.62 -1.63
CA GLY A 84 -1.35 -8.65 -2.59
C GLY A 84 -2.56 -9.47 -2.15
N ALA A 85 -2.57 -9.95 -0.89
CA ALA A 85 -3.68 -10.72 -0.35
C ALA A 85 -4.98 -9.89 -0.27
N ALA A 86 -4.89 -8.66 0.24
CA ALA A 86 -6.02 -7.75 0.32
C ALA A 86 -6.59 -7.41 -1.08
N ALA A 87 -5.72 -7.17 -2.08
CA ALA A 87 -6.16 -6.90 -3.44
C ALA A 87 -6.96 -8.05 -4.04
N MET A 88 -6.51 -9.30 -3.85
CA MET A 88 -7.23 -10.48 -4.34
C MET A 88 -8.59 -10.65 -3.65
N ILE A 89 -8.63 -10.49 -2.32
CA ILE A 89 -9.87 -10.58 -1.55
C ILE A 89 -10.85 -9.47 -1.95
N VAL A 90 -10.40 -8.22 -1.97
CA VAL A 90 -11.21 -7.05 -2.32
C VAL A 90 -11.79 -7.20 -3.74
N MET A 91 -10.94 -7.57 -4.71
CA MET A 91 -11.38 -7.76 -6.09
C MET A 91 -12.42 -8.87 -6.23
N SER A 92 -12.36 -9.91 -5.40
CA SER A 92 -13.35 -10.99 -5.43
C SER A 92 -14.76 -10.51 -5.05
N PHE A 93 -14.89 -9.41 -4.30
CA PHE A 93 -16.16 -8.77 -3.94
C PHE A 93 -16.49 -7.53 -4.80
N ALA A 94 -15.59 -7.14 -5.70
CA ALA A 94 -15.76 -5.96 -6.55
C ALA A 94 -16.07 -6.31 -8.01
N GLN A 95 -16.26 -7.60 -8.34
CA GLN A 95 -16.45 -8.07 -9.70
C GLN A 95 -17.83 -7.75 -10.26
N THR A 96 -17.89 -7.46 -11.57
CA THR A 96 -19.15 -7.35 -12.32
C THR A 96 -19.62 -8.74 -12.79
N GLU A 97 -20.95 -8.90 -12.91
CA GLU A 97 -21.57 -10.14 -13.38
C GLU A 97 -21.27 -10.41 -14.86
N LEU A 98 -21.40 -9.39 -15.69
CA LEU A 98 -21.29 -9.51 -17.14
C LEU A 98 -20.06 -8.79 -17.68
N VAL A 99 -19.34 -9.48 -18.56
CA VAL A 99 -18.21 -8.95 -19.34
C VAL A 99 -18.51 -9.18 -20.82
N ASN A 100 -18.68 -8.11 -21.59
CA ASN A 100 -19.03 -8.17 -23.02
C ASN A 100 -20.31 -8.99 -23.29
N GLY A 101 -21.30 -8.94 -22.39
CA GLY A 101 -22.58 -9.66 -22.53
C GLY A 101 -22.53 -11.14 -22.15
N GLN A 102 -21.41 -11.64 -21.66
CA GLN A 102 -21.24 -13.00 -21.16
C GLN A 102 -20.91 -12.99 -19.66
N LEU A 103 -21.21 -14.07 -18.97
CA LEU A 103 -20.84 -14.22 -17.55
C LEU A 103 -19.33 -14.04 -17.38
N ASN A 104 -18.94 -13.38 -16.30
CA ASN A 104 -17.55 -13.08 -16.00
C ASN A 104 -16.72 -14.37 -15.93
N PRO A 105 -15.76 -14.59 -16.87
CA PRO A 105 -14.98 -15.83 -16.94
C PRO A 105 -13.97 -15.97 -15.78
N LYS A 106 -13.73 -14.90 -15.02
CA LYS A 106 -12.81 -14.86 -13.88
C LYS A 106 -13.55 -14.65 -12.55
N ALA A 107 -14.81 -15.05 -12.50
CA ALA A 107 -15.60 -14.99 -11.28
C ALA A 107 -14.99 -15.87 -10.18
N VAL A 108 -14.74 -15.29 -9.02
CA VAL A 108 -14.25 -16.02 -7.84
C VAL A 108 -15.44 -16.60 -7.06
N PHE A 109 -16.51 -15.85 -6.97
CA PHE A 109 -17.75 -16.23 -6.30
C PHE A 109 -18.91 -16.36 -7.28
N GLY A 110 -20.02 -16.94 -6.82
CA GLY A 110 -21.25 -17.02 -7.60
C GLY A 110 -22.06 -15.71 -7.62
N ALA A 111 -23.27 -15.78 -8.18
CA ALA A 111 -24.15 -14.64 -8.44
C ALA A 111 -24.38 -13.68 -7.25
N TRP A 112 -24.29 -14.15 -6.01
CA TRP A 112 -24.51 -13.34 -4.82
C TRP A 112 -23.42 -12.29 -4.54
N ALA A 113 -22.25 -12.42 -5.18
CA ALA A 113 -21.10 -11.52 -4.95
C ALA A 113 -20.84 -10.58 -6.14
N PHE A 114 -21.67 -10.58 -7.17
CA PHE A 114 -21.54 -9.68 -8.29
C PHE A 114 -22.23 -8.33 -8.03
N ASP A 115 -21.70 -7.29 -8.65
CA ASP A 115 -22.24 -5.94 -8.65
C ASP A 115 -22.62 -5.40 -7.25
N LEU A 116 -21.84 -5.82 -6.25
CA LEU A 116 -22.01 -5.34 -4.88
C LEU A 116 -21.71 -3.83 -4.78
N PRO A 117 -22.42 -3.12 -3.89
CA PRO A 117 -22.10 -1.72 -3.61
C PRO A 117 -20.61 -1.55 -3.26
N VAL A 118 -19.97 -0.51 -3.76
CA VAL A 118 -18.53 -0.25 -3.59
C VAL A 118 -18.06 -0.26 -2.12
N ILE A 119 -18.97 0.02 -1.21
CA ILE A 119 -18.67 0.02 0.23
C ILE A 119 -18.33 -1.39 0.75
N VAL A 120 -18.89 -2.45 0.14
CA VAL A 120 -18.66 -3.83 0.58
C VAL A 120 -17.21 -4.26 0.37
N PRO A 121 -16.63 -4.23 -0.85
CA PRO A 121 -15.23 -4.58 -1.05
C PRO A 121 -14.28 -3.68 -0.25
N VAL A 122 -14.62 -2.39 -0.06
CA VAL A 122 -13.81 -1.47 0.76
C VAL A 122 -13.79 -1.91 2.23
N ILE A 123 -14.96 -2.18 2.82
CA ILE A 123 -15.03 -2.65 4.21
C ILE A 123 -14.33 -4.00 4.38
N VAL A 124 -14.54 -4.94 3.46
CA VAL A 124 -13.89 -6.26 3.49
C VAL A 124 -12.36 -6.11 3.50
N GLY A 125 -11.81 -5.24 2.64
CA GLY A 125 -10.37 -4.99 2.60
C GLY A 125 -9.84 -4.37 3.89
N LEU A 126 -10.52 -3.35 4.42
CA LEU A 126 -10.10 -2.70 5.66
C LEU A 126 -10.19 -3.62 6.88
N VAL A 127 -11.26 -4.41 6.97
CA VAL A 127 -11.42 -5.42 8.04
C VAL A 127 -10.34 -6.49 7.94
N PHE A 128 -10.05 -6.99 6.73
CA PHE A 128 -8.96 -7.93 6.52
C PHE A 128 -7.61 -7.35 6.98
N GLY A 129 -7.29 -6.12 6.57
CA GLY A 129 -6.09 -5.43 7.04
C GLY A 129 -6.05 -5.27 8.56
N ALA A 130 -7.16 -4.85 9.18
CA ALA A 130 -7.28 -4.70 10.63
C ALA A 130 -7.03 -6.02 11.37
N VAL A 131 -7.61 -7.12 10.90
CA VAL A 131 -7.44 -8.47 11.49
C VAL A 131 -5.98 -8.91 11.41
N ILE A 132 -5.36 -8.81 10.24
CA ILE A 132 -3.95 -9.18 10.07
C ILE A 132 -3.04 -8.33 10.97
N GLY A 133 -3.27 -7.02 11.02
CA GLY A 133 -2.51 -6.12 11.89
C GLY A 133 -2.73 -6.39 13.38
N ALA A 134 -3.97 -6.70 13.78
CA ALA A 134 -4.28 -7.09 15.15
C ALA A 134 -3.59 -8.39 15.55
N ILE A 135 -3.52 -9.38 14.65
CA ILE A 135 -2.79 -10.65 14.88
C ILE A 135 -1.30 -10.36 15.06
N ASN A 136 -0.66 -9.62 14.12
CA ASN A 136 0.75 -9.25 14.22
C ASN A 136 1.04 -8.50 15.53
N GLY A 137 0.26 -7.46 15.80
CA GLY A 137 0.42 -6.64 17.00
C GLY A 137 0.23 -7.46 18.27
N SER A 138 -0.71 -8.40 18.30
CA SER A 138 -0.96 -9.28 19.45
C SER A 138 0.18 -10.26 19.67
N LEU A 139 0.68 -10.90 18.60
CA LEU A 139 1.84 -11.78 18.69
C LEU A 139 3.03 -11.03 19.29
N ILE A 140 3.36 -9.85 18.78
CA ILE A 140 4.48 -9.04 19.27
C ILE A 140 4.26 -8.59 20.72
N ALA A 141 3.04 -8.15 21.05
CA ALA A 141 2.75 -7.57 22.36
C ALA A 141 2.67 -8.61 23.50
N PHE A 142 2.23 -9.82 23.21
CA PHE A 142 1.98 -10.84 24.25
C PHE A 142 3.06 -11.92 24.32
N THR A 143 3.67 -12.31 23.19
CA THR A 143 4.63 -13.44 23.15
C THR A 143 6.08 -13.03 23.29
N ARG A 144 6.38 -11.73 23.24
CA ARG A 144 7.76 -11.17 23.21
C ARG A 144 8.60 -11.66 22.02
N ILE A 145 7.96 -12.21 20.99
CA ILE A 145 8.65 -12.54 19.74
C ILE A 145 9.14 -11.25 19.08
N PRO A 146 10.38 -11.20 18.60
CA PRO A 146 10.88 -10.04 17.86
C PRO A 146 9.95 -9.68 16.70
N PRO A 147 9.64 -8.38 16.50
CA PRO A 147 8.73 -7.92 15.44
C PRO A 147 9.07 -8.46 14.05
N PHE A 148 10.36 -8.53 13.74
CA PHE A 148 10.86 -9.07 12.48
C PHE A 148 10.39 -10.52 12.24
N ILE A 149 10.47 -11.41 13.26
CA ILE A 149 10.09 -12.83 13.12
C ILE A 149 8.58 -12.97 12.94
N ALA A 150 7.80 -12.26 13.76
CA ALA A 150 6.34 -12.30 13.69
C ALA A 150 5.83 -11.83 12.31
N THR A 151 6.34 -10.69 11.83
CA THR A 151 5.91 -10.11 10.57
C THR A 151 6.45 -10.87 9.35
N LEU A 152 7.60 -11.53 9.45
CA LEU A 152 8.08 -12.45 8.42
C LEU A 152 7.19 -13.69 8.30
N GLY A 153 6.74 -14.24 9.43
CA GLY A 153 5.74 -15.32 9.43
C GLY A 153 4.44 -14.89 8.73
N MET A 154 3.94 -13.70 9.07
CA MET A 154 2.74 -13.13 8.44
C MET A 154 2.96 -12.82 6.95
N PHE A 155 4.15 -12.41 6.54
CA PHE A 155 4.54 -12.25 5.14
C PHE A 155 4.23 -13.53 4.33
N LEU A 156 4.67 -14.70 4.84
CA LEU A 156 4.44 -15.99 4.16
C LEU A 156 2.95 -16.38 4.18
N ILE A 157 2.26 -16.13 5.30
CA ILE A 157 0.82 -16.39 5.43
C ILE A 157 0.03 -15.56 4.42
N CYS A 158 0.25 -14.24 4.34
CA CYS A 158 -0.45 -13.39 3.38
C CYS A 158 -0.17 -13.80 1.93
N ARG A 159 1.08 -14.18 1.61
CA ARG A 159 1.44 -14.70 0.29
C ARG A 159 0.72 -16.02 -0.01
N GLY A 160 0.63 -16.91 0.96
CA GLY A 160 -0.13 -18.16 0.85
C GLY A 160 -1.62 -17.91 0.66
N ILE A 161 -2.22 -16.98 1.43
CA ILE A 161 -3.63 -16.61 1.30
C ILE A 161 -3.93 -16.09 -0.11
N SER A 162 -3.10 -15.20 -0.66
CA SER A 162 -3.35 -14.64 -1.99
C SER A 162 -3.36 -15.72 -3.08
N GLN A 163 -2.46 -16.70 -3.00
CA GLN A 163 -2.40 -17.80 -3.95
C GLN A 163 -3.51 -18.83 -3.76
N TRP A 164 -3.80 -19.18 -2.51
CA TRP A 164 -4.85 -20.14 -2.17
C TRP A 164 -6.24 -19.63 -2.53
N TRP A 165 -6.52 -18.34 -2.23
CA TRP A 165 -7.84 -17.72 -2.43
C TRP A 165 -8.28 -17.75 -3.89
N THR A 166 -7.38 -17.44 -4.80
CA THR A 166 -7.67 -17.34 -6.23
C THR A 166 -7.16 -18.55 -7.03
N LYS A 167 -6.62 -19.57 -6.37
CA LYS A 167 -5.93 -20.72 -7.02
C LYS A 167 -4.84 -20.26 -7.99
N GLY A 168 -4.15 -19.17 -7.64
CA GLY A 168 -3.11 -18.56 -8.47
C GLY A 168 -3.62 -17.82 -9.72
N GLN A 169 -4.93 -17.69 -9.90
CA GLN A 169 -5.50 -16.98 -11.05
C GLN A 169 -5.67 -15.48 -10.76
N PRO A 170 -5.45 -14.61 -11.76
CA PRO A 170 -5.70 -13.19 -11.60
C PRO A 170 -7.20 -12.91 -11.53
N VAL A 171 -7.62 -12.09 -10.57
CA VAL A 171 -8.99 -11.58 -10.45
C VAL A 171 -9.09 -10.26 -11.21
N SER A 172 -10.11 -10.10 -12.03
CA SER A 172 -10.27 -8.95 -12.93
C SER A 172 -11.74 -8.55 -13.05
N PHE A 173 -11.98 -7.49 -13.83
CA PHE A 173 -13.30 -6.95 -14.15
C PHE A 173 -14.03 -6.37 -12.93
N PRO A 174 -13.49 -5.26 -12.35
CA PRO A 174 -14.17 -4.54 -11.28
C PRO A 174 -15.41 -3.80 -11.82
N THR A 175 -16.36 -3.55 -10.93
CA THR A 175 -17.48 -2.65 -11.21
C THR A 175 -16.97 -1.23 -11.48
N GLU A 176 -17.69 -0.45 -12.28
CA GLU A 176 -17.32 0.94 -12.61
C GLU A 176 -17.17 1.82 -11.36
N GLN A 177 -18.05 1.62 -10.37
CA GLN A 177 -18.00 2.35 -9.11
C GLN A 177 -16.72 2.05 -8.33
N PHE A 178 -16.28 0.79 -8.31
CA PHE A 178 -15.03 0.41 -7.65
C PHE A 178 -13.82 0.94 -8.42
N ALA A 179 -13.81 0.83 -9.74
CA ALA A 179 -12.75 1.37 -10.59
C ALA A 179 -12.58 2.90 -10.44
N ALA A 180 -13.65 3.63 -10.08
CA ALA A 180 -13.58 5.07 -9.85
C ALA A 180 -12.62 5.46 -8.69
N ILE A 181 -12.39 4.58 -7.70
CA ILE A 181 -11.49 4.84 -6.55
C ILE A 181 -10.05 5.09 -7.02
N GLY A 182 -9.57 4.32 -8.02
CA GLY A 182 -8.21 4.43 -8.56
C GLY A 182 -8.09 5.23 -9.84
N LYS A 183 -9.21 5.79 -10.37
CA LYS A 183 -9.24 6.46 -11.67
C LYS A 183 -8.44 7.78 -11.66
N GLY A 184 -7.66 8.00 -12.71
CA GLY A 184 -6.98 9.28 -12.93
C GLY A 184 -5.96 9.61 -11.85
N MET A 185 -6.11 10.75 -11.18
CA MET A 185 -5.23 11.26 -10.10
C MET A 185 -5.76 10.97 -8.70
N MET A 186 -6.85 10.21 -8.55
CA MET A 186 -7.43 9.89 -7.25
C MET A 186 -6.45 9.25 -6.25
N PRO A 187 -5.52 8.36 -6.65
CA PRO A 187 -4.50 7.84 -5.73
C PRO A 187 -3.66 8.93 -5.05
N VAL A 188 -3.37 10.02 -5.76
CA VAL A 188 -2.62 11.16 -5.20
C VAL A 188 -3.45 11.89 -4.16
N VAL A 189 -4.74 12.10 -4.43
CA VAL A 189 -5.67 12.75 -3.50
C VAL A 189 -5.79 11.93 -2.21
N TRP A 190 -5.95 10.61 -2.32
CA TRP A 190 -5.98 9.71 -1.17
C TRP A 190 -4.68 9.75 -0.37
N PHE A 191 -3.53 9.71 -1.06
CA PHE A 191 -2.23 9.78 -0.39
C PHE A 191 -2.05 11.08 0.40
N ILE A 192 -2.34 12.24 -0.22
CA ILE A 192 -2.21 13.54 0.44
C ILE A 192 -3.17 13.65 1.63
N GLY A 193 -4.44 13.25 1.44
CA GLY A 193 -5.43 13.27 2.50
C GLY A 193 -5.02 12.42 3.71
N LEU A 194 -4.57 11.19 3.47
CA LEU A 194 -4.09 10.30 4.53
C LEU A 194 -2.79 10.80 5.17
N ALA A 195 -1.87 11.37 4.40
CA ALA A 195 -0.64 11.95 4.93
C ALA A 195 -0.94 13.13 5.87
N CYS A 196 -1.82 14.05 5.47
CA CYS A 196 -2.25 15.16 6.32
C CYS A 196 -2.97 14.65 7.57
N MET A 197 -3.88 13.70 7.43
CA MET A 197 -4.60 13.12 8.58
C MET A 197 -3.65 12.47 9.58
N LEU A 198 -2.72 11.62 9.09
CA LEU A 198 -1.75 10.96 9.95
C LEU A 198 -0.75 11.92 10.58
N PHE A 199 -0.31 12.93 9.84
CA PHE A 199 0.53 14.00 10.38
C PHE A 199 -0.16 14.68 11.58
N LEU A 200 -1.43 15.04 11.45
CA LEU A 200 -2.19 15.65 12.54
C LEU A 200 -2.36 14.68 13.72
N ILE A 201 -2.67 13.41 13.46
CA ILE A 201 -2.81 12.39 14.49
C ILE A 201 -1.48 12.21 15.25
N MET A 202 -0.37 12.03 14.54
CA MET A 202 0.94 11.79 15.15
C MET A 202 1.45 13.01 15.93
N ARG A 203 1.15 14.23 15.46
CA ARG A 203 1.67 15.46 16.09
C ARG A 203 0.82 15.94 17.26
N TYR A 204 -0.50 15.87 17.16
CA TYR A 204 -1.40 16.56 18.09
C TYR A 204 -2.21 15.64 19.01
N THR A 205 -2.22 14.33 18.79
CA THR A 205 -3.03 13.41 19.61
C THR A 205 -2.20 12.64 20.63
N VAL A 206 -2.91 12.05 21.60
CA VAL A 206 -2.33 11.14 22.59
C VAL A 206 -1.72 9.89 21.93
N TYR A 207 -2.32 9.45 20.84
CA TYR A 207 -1.81 8.32 20.06
C TYR A 207 -0.37 8.57 19.57
N GLY A 208 -0.11 9.71 18.95
CA GLY A 208 1.23 10.05 18.49
C GLY A 208 2.23 10.18 19.65
N LYS A 209 1.83 10.87 20.74
CA LYS A 209 2.69 10.99 21.94
C LYS A 209 3.09 9.62 22.50
N HIS A 210 2.15 8.70 22.61
CA HIS A 210 2.43 7.33 23.06
C HIS A 210 3.33 6.58 22.08
N THR A 211 3.14 6.73 20.77
CA THR A 211 3.97 6.09 19.74
C THR A 211 5.43 6.54 19.88
N TYR A 212 5.68 7.84 19.99
CA TYR A 212 7.03 8.37 20.20
C TYR A 212 7.63 7.96 21.55
N ALA A 213 6.84 7.97 22.63
CA ALA A 213 7.31 7.57 23.95
C ALA A 213 7.75 6.10 23.98
N ILE A 214 6.95 5.19 23.40
CA ILE A 214 7.25 3.76 23.32
C ILE A 214 8.50 3.51 22.48
N GLY A 215 8.63 4.20 21.35
CA GLY A 215 9.80 4.04 20.48
C GLY A 215 11.09 4.57 21.09
N SER A 216 11.00 5.61 21.94
CA SER A 216 12.17 6.15 22.65
C SER A 216 12.63 5.22 23.76
N ASN A 217 11.73 4.79 24.65
CA ASN A 217 12.02 3.83 25.72
C ASN A 217 10.72 3.15 26.18
N GLU A 218 10.56 1.87 25.81
CA GLU A 218 9.38 1.08 26.13
C GLU A 218 9.14 0.92 27.64
N ASP A 219 10.21 0.69 28.41
CA ASP A 219 10.11 0.47 29.85
C ASP A 219 9.74 1.77 30.59
N ALA A 220 10.32 2.90 30.19
CA ALA A 220 9.96 4.19 30.73
C ALA A 220 8.49 4.55 30.41
N ALA A 221 8.05 4.27 29.18
CA ALA A 221 6.66 4.49 28.78
C ALA A 221 5.68 3.64 29.62
N ARG A 222 6.05 2.38 29.88
CA ARG A 222 5.27 1.48 30.75
C ARG A 222 5.20 1.97 32.18
N MET A 223 6.31 2.42 32.75
CA MET A 223 6.36 2.99 34.10
C MET A 223 5.55 4.29 34.22
N SER A 224 5.41 5.04 33.15
CA SER A 224 4.56 6.22 33.04
C SER A 224 3.06 5.91 32.87
N GLY A 225 2.65 4.63 32.97
CA GLY A 225 1.25 4.20 32.89
C GLY A 225 0.71 3.98 31.48
N ILE A 226 1.54 4.05 30.44
CA ILE A 226 1.11 3.77 29.07
C ILE A 226 0.88 2.26 28.90
N ASN A 227 -0.29 1.89 28.37
CA ASN A 227 -0.55 0.48 28.02
C ASN A 227 0.13 0.12 26.69
N VAL A 228 1.42 -0.21 26.78
CA VAL A 228 2.29 -0.51 25.63
C VAL A 228 1.70 -1.63 24.78
N LYS A 229 1.15 -2.70 25.38
CA LYS A 229 0.59 -3.83 24.64
C LYS A 229 -0.56 -3.40 23.72
N ARG A 230 -1.55 -2.70 24.27
CA ARG A 230 -2.69 -2.19 23.48
C ARG A 230 -2.24 -1.21 22.42
N HIS A 231 -1.28 -0.38 22.73
CA HIS A 231 -0.77 0.62 21.79
C HIS A 231 -0.05 -0.05 20.61
N LYS A 232 0.81 -1.04 20.85
CA LYS A 232 1.46 -1.82 19.78
C LYS A 232 0.44 -2.48 18.87
N ILE A 233 -0.59 -3.12 19.41
CA ILE A 233 -1.67 -3.73 18.59
C ILE A 233 -2.31 -2.68 17.68
N LEU A 234 -2.64 -1.50 18.21
CA LEU A 234 -3.23 -0.42 17.43
C LEU A 234 -2.30 0.08 16.31
N VAL A 235 -1.02 0.23 16.58
CA VAL A 235 -0.03 0.67 15.58
C VAL A 235 0.04 -0.31 14.40
N TYR A 236 0.17 -1.61 14.68
CA TYR A 236 0.20 -2.63 13.62
C TYR A 236 -1.14 -2.75 12.88
N MET A 237 -2.26 -2.60 13.60
CA MET A 237 -3.60 -2.62 13.01
C MET A 237 -3.80 -1.46 12.02
N ILE A 238 -3.44 -0.22 12.41
CA ILE A 238 -3.54 0.95 11.55
C ILE A 238 -2.59 0.82 10.34
N ALA A 239 -1.36 0.34 10.55
CA ALA A 239 -0.40 0.13 9.45
C ALA A 239 -0.94 -0.87 8.42
N SER A 240 -1.48 -2.00 8.87
CA SER A 240 -2.06 -3.01 8.00
C SER A 240 -3.36 -2.54 7.31
N MET A 241 -4.19 -1.71 7.97
CA MET A 241 -5.36 -1.08 7.34
C MET A 241 -4.94 -0.13 6.21
N LEU A 242 -3.88 0.65 6.38
CA LEU A 242 -3.34 1.52 5.34
C LEU A 242 -2.77 0.72 4.17
N ALA A 243 -2.09 -0.40 4.43
CA ALA A 243 -1.64 -1.31 3.39
C ALA A 243 -2.82 -1.94 2.63
N ALA A 244 -3.89 -2.33 3.32
CA ALA A 244 -5.12 -2.81 2.70
C ALA A 244 -5.83 -1.71 1.88
N PHE A 245 -5.80 -0.46 2.34
CA PHE A 245 -6.33 0.67 1.57
C PHE A 245 -5.51 0.93 0.29
N ALA A 246 -4.18 0.82 0.37
CA ALA A 246 -3.33 0.86 -0.82
C ALA A 246 -3.66 -0.28 -1.80
N ALA A 247 -4.00 -1.48 -1.29
CA ALA A 247 -4.46 -2.60 -2.10
C ALA A 247 -5.78 -2.30 -2.82
N ILE A 248 -6.75 -1.66 -2.14
CA ILE A 248 -8.01 -1.23 -2.74
C ILE A 248 -7.75 -0.28 -3.92
N ILE A 249 -6.88 0.72 -3.73
CA ILE A 249 -6.52 1.65 -4.81
C ILE A 249 -5.79 0.94 -5.95
N LEU A 250 -4.88 0.02 -5.63
CA LEU A 250 -4.12 -0.73 -6.63
C LEU A 250 -5.02 -1.63 -7.48
N SER A 251 -5.96 -2.32 -6.84
CA SER A 251 -6.88 -3.24 -7.52
C SER A 251 -8.01 -2.53 -8.28
N SER A 252 -8.28 -1.26 -7.99
CA SER A 252 -9.30 -0.46 -8.70
C SER A 252 -8.77 0.20 -9.99
N LYS A 253 -7.51 0.02 -10.33
CA LYS A 253 -6.88 0.49 -11.58
C LYS A 253 -7.02 -0.54 -12.69
#